data_2020710cc47e81a86653e6117a5babe5
#
_entry.id   2020710cc47e81a86653e6117a5babe5
#
_cell.length_a   1.000
_cell.length_b   1.000
_cell.length_c   1.000
_cell.angle_alpha   90.00
_cell.angle_beta   90.00
_cell.angle_gamma   90.00
#
_symmetry.space_group_name_H-M   'P 1'
#
loop_
_entity.id
_entity.type
_entity.pdbx_description
1 polymer ?
#
loop_
_entity_poly.entity_id
_entity_poly.type
_entity_poly.pdbx_seq_one_letter_code
_entity_poly.pdbx_strand_id
1 'polypeptide(L)'
;TQGVSSAASDVYKRQLYEAFVRDYTAKQWQTDPKELPASNITRLPVRYTFNNRYFNDTHEGLPVDGYAAWLRAMIDHDLIDVQLDTDWFDVRADIRAANPDAPVVYTGPLDRYFDYSAGRLGWRTLDFDVEVLPIGDFQGTAVMNYNDADVPYTRIHEFRHFHPERADRYPKDKTVIMKEYSRFAEEDDEPYYPINTPEDRKILAAYRELAAQETANDQVLFGGRLGTYQYLDMHMAIASALTMFDNNLTPYWTEGAPLKGKGQH
;
A
#
# COMPACT_ATOMS: atom_id res chain seq x y z
N THR A 1 25.77 -11.04 36.95
CA THR A 1 24.92 -11.91 36.08
C THR A 1 23.97 -11.11 35.13
N GLN A 2 23.55 -9.90 35.49
CA GLN A 2 22.71 -9.05 34.62
C GLN A 2 23.46 -8.50 33.40
N GLY A 3 24.76 -8.23 33.49
CA GLY A 3 25.56 -7.69 32.38
C GLY A 3 25.83 -8.68 31.24
N VAL A 4 25.93 -9.96 31.54
CA VAL A 4 26.15 -11.01 30.52
C VAL A 4 24.85 -11.28 29.73
N SER A 5 23.70 -11.17 30.38
CA SER A 5 22.40 -11.34 29.73
C SER A 5 22.07 -10.19 28.76
N SER A 6 22.47 -8.96 29.04
CA SER A 6 22.25 -7.81 28.15
C SER A 6 23.16 -7.88 26.92
N ALA A 7 24.45 -8.19 27.10
CA ALA A 7 25.39 -8.34 25.97
C ALA A 7 24.98 -9.48 25.02
N ALA A 8 24.59 -10.64 25.56
CA ALA A 8 24.13 -11.77 24.77
C ALA A 8 22.82 -11.41 24.00
N SER A 9 21.89 -10.68 24.66
CA SER A 9 20.67 -10.19 24.02
C SER A 9 20.96 -9.20 22.88
N ASP A 10 21.92 -8.32 23.06
CA ASP A 10 22.29 -7.32 22.04
C ASP A 10 23.01 -7.95 20.85
N VAL A 11 23.89 -8.95 21.09
CA VAL A 11 24.51 -9.74 20.03
C VAL A 11 23.44 -10.50 19.21
N TYR A 12 22.47 -11.12 19.87
CA TYR A 12 21.40 -11.86 19.21
C TYR A 12 20.47 -10.94 18.38
N LYS A 13 20.10 -9.80 18.93
CA LYS A 13 19.34 -8.77 18.21
C LYS A 13 20.08 -8.29 16.97
N ARG A 14 21.39 -8.08 17.09
CA ARG A 14 22.24 -7.66 15.98
C ARG A 14 22.31 -8.72 14.89
N GLN A 15 22.46 -9.99 15.25
CA GLN A 15 22.47 -11.10 14.28
C GLN A 15 21.13 -11.21 13.53
N LEU A 16 19.99 -11.08 14.22
CA LEU A 16 18.67 -11.06 13.59
C LEU A 16 18.51 -9.88 12.63
N TYR A 17 18.96 -8.70 13.05
CA TYR A 17 18.94 -7.53 12.19
C TYR A 17 19.80 -7.71 10.94
N GLU A 18 21.03 -8.19 11.09
CA GLU A 18 21.94 -8.42 9.96
C GLU A 18 21.42 -9.50 9.02
N ALA A 19 20.86 -10.59 9.54
CA ALA A 19 20.38 -11.71 8.72
C ALA A 19 19.05 -11.47 8.01
N PHE A 20 18.11 -10.71 8.62
CA PHE A 20 16.74 -10.65 8.12
C PHE A 20 16.23 -9.26 7.80
N VAL A 21 16.89 -8.20 8.27
CA VAL A 21 16.35 -6.85 8.17
C VAL A 21 17.22 -5.94 7.31
N ARG A 22 18.52 -5.88 7.59
CA ARG A 22 19.44 -4.90 7.01
C ARG A 22 19.41 -4.92 5.48
N ASP A 23 19.77 -6.05 4.89
CA ASP A 23 19.99 -6.13 3.45
C ASP A 23 18.66 -6.18 2.68
N TYR A 24 17.66 -6.84 3.25
CA TYR A 24 16.29 -6.76 2.70
C TYR A 24 15.75 -5.33 2.67
N THR A 25 15.90 -4.60 3.78
CA THR A 25 15.43 -3.21 3.87
C THR A 25 16.22 -2.32 2.92
N ALA A 26 17.53 -2.50 2.83
CA ALA A 26 18.35 -1.76 1.87
C ALA A 26 17.92 -1.99 0.42
N LYS A 27 17.61 -3.23 0.02
CA LYS A 27 17.07 -3.54 -1.31
C LYS A 27 15.69 -2.92 -1.55
N GLN A 28 14.77 -3.14 -0.61
CA GLN A 28 13.39 -2.67 -0.72
C GLN A 28 13.30 -1.14 -0.85
N TRP A 29 14.16 -0.42 -0.12
CA TRP A 29 14.13 1.04 -0.07
C TRP A 29 15.24 1.71 -0.88
N GLN A 30 16.23 0.95 -1.37
CA GLN A 30 17.47 1.45 -2.01
C GLN A 30 18.12 2.59 -1.21
N THR A 31 18.10 2.46 0.11
CA THR A 31 18.56 3.46 1.07
C THR A 31 19.16 2.72 2.26
N ASP A 32 20.21 3.27 2.88
CA ASP A 32 20.75 2.69 4.12
C ASP A 32 19.62 2.63 5.17
N PRO A 33 19.35 1.47 5.77
CA PRO A 33 18.32 1.33 6.80
C PRO A 33 18.45 2.30 7.97
N LYS A 34 19.64 2.82 8.23
CA LYS A 34 19.90 3.83 9.28
C LYS A 34 19.37 5.22 8.94
N GLU A 35 19.13 5.49 7.67
CA GLU A 35 18.58 6.76 7.17
C GLU A 35 17.06 6.72 7.08
N LEU A 36 16.46 5.53 7.19
CA LEU A 36 15.02 5.34 7.13
C LEU A 36 14.35 5.62 8.49
N PRO A 37 13.09 6.10 8.47
CA PRO A 37 12.28 6.18 9.69
C PRO A 37 12.18 4.81 10.38
N ALA A 38 12.33 4.77 11.70
CA ALA A 38 12.23 3.54 12.49
C ALA A 38 10.88 2.81 12.26
N SER A 39 9.81 3.52 11.94
CA SER A 39 8.50 2.97 11.60
C SER A 39 8.53 1.97 10.43
N ASN A 40 9.46 2.11 9.49
CA ASN A 40 9.59 1.20 8.36
C ASN A 40 10.08 -0.20 8.79
N ILE A 41 10.81 -0.27 9.90
CA ILE A 41 11.38 -1.52 10.45
C ILE A 41 10.51 -2.08 11.57
N THR A 42 9.98 -1.22 12.46
CA THR A 42 9.27 -1.65 13.68
C THR A 42 7.92 -2.32 13.41
N ARG A 43 7.38 -2.19 12.21
CA ARG A 43 6.15 -2.88 11.80
C ARG A 43 6.34 -4.39 11.60
N LEU A 44 7.59 -4.87 11.47
CA LEU A 44 7.87 -6.29 11.32
C LEU A 44 7.62 -7.01 12.64
N PRO A 45 6.75 -8.03 12.68
CA PRO A 45 6.45 -8.73 13.93
C PRO A 45 7.60 -9.66 14.31
N VAL A 46 8.38 -9.29 15.32
CA VAL A 46 9.33 -10.20 15.98
C VAL A 46 8.63 -10.85 17.15
N ARG A 47 8.39 -12.16 17.05
CA ARG A 47 7.66 -12.94 18.06
C ARG A 47 8.51 -14.07 18.59
N TYR A 48 8.43 -14.30 19.90
CA TYR A 48 9.06 -15.44 20.57
C TYR A 48 8.06 -16.56 20.82
N THR A 49 7.26 -16.87 19.81
CA THR A 49 6.22 -17.90 19.84
C THR A 49 6.32 -18.76 18.58
N PHE A 50 5.72 -19.95 18.60
CA PHE A 50 5.61 -20.82 17.43
C PHE A 50 4.51 -20.38 16.44
N ASN A 51 3.95 -19.19 16.60
CA ASN A 51 3.01 -18.64 15.65
C ASN A 51 3.77 -18.04 14.46
N ASN A 52 3.62 -18.65 13.29
CA ASN A 52 4.25 -18.26 12.03
C ASN A 52 3.38 -17.32 11.16
N ARG A 53 2.19 -16.92 11.63
CA ARG A 53 1.33 -15.98 10.91
C ARG A 53 1.94 -14.60 10.92
N TYR A 54 1.83 -13.89 9.79
CA TYR A 54 2.31 -12.50 9.70
C TYR A 54 1.43 -11.57 10.54
N PHE A 55 0.10 -11.66 10.40
CA PHE A 55 -0.87 -10.89 11.17
C PHE A 55 -1.42 -11.69 12.36
N ASN A 56 -2.00 -10.99 13.33
CA ASN A 56 -2.73 -11.57 14.46
C ASN A 56 -4.24 -11.31 14.36
N ASP A 57 -4.73 -11.02 13.16
CA ASP A 57 -6.13 -10.70 12.94
C ASP A 57 -7.04 -11.93 13.16
N THR A 58 -8.25 -11.68 13.65
CA THR A 58 -9.25 -12.72 13.87
C THR A 58 -9.69 -13.35 12.55
N HIS A 59 -9.73 -12.54 11.48
CA HIS A 59 -10.12 -12.96 10.15
C HIS A 59 -9.01 -12.58 9.16
N GLU A 60 -8.52 -13.57 8.45
CA GLU A 60 -7.57 -13.37 7.34
C GLU A 60 -7.91 -14.35 6.21
N GLY A 61 -7.69 -13.93 4.98
CA GLY A 61 -7.96 -14.76 3.81
C GLY A 61 -7.77 -14.01 2.51
N LEU A 62 -7.88 -14.75 1.42
CA LEU A 62 -7.91 -14.22 0.06
C LEU A 62 -9.28 -14.47 -0.55
N PRO A 63 -9.80 -13.58 -1.40
CA PRO A 63 -11.04 -13.84 -2.13
C PRO A 63 -10.91 -15.08 -3.00
N VAL A 64 -11.82 -16.04 -2.85
CA VAL A 64 -11.75 -17.33 -3.58
C VAL A 64 -11.77 -17.12 -5.09
N ASP A 65 -12.57 -16.17 -5.59
CA ASP A 65 -12.66 -15.86 -7.02
C ASP A 65 -11.75 -14.72 -7.47
N GLY A 66 -10.80 -14.33 -6.59
CA GLY A 66 -9.84 -13.26 -6.83
C GLY A 66 -10.38 -11.86 -6.54
N TYR A 67 -9.45 -10.90 -6.47
CA TYR A 67 -9.77 -9.51 -6.11
C TYR A 67 -10.65 -8.81 -7.14
N ALA A 68 -10.49 -9.11 -8.42
CA ALA A 68 -11.30 -8.48 -9.48
C ALA A 68 -12.80 -8.81 -9.33
N ALA A 69 -13.13 -10.06 -9.00
CA ALA A 69 -14.51 -10.46 -8.76
C ALA A 69 -15.08 -9.81 -7.49
N TRP A 70 -14.27 -9.76 -6.43
CA TRP A 70 -14.66 -9.12 -5.18
C TRP A 70 -14.90 -7.62 -5.32
N LEU A 71 -13.98 -6.89 -5.97
CA LEU A 71 -14.14 -5.46 -6.22
C LEU A 71 -15.34 -5.17 -7.14
N ARG A 72 -15.54 -6.00 -8.18
CA ARG A 72 -16.71 -5.87 -9.04
C ARG A 72 -18.01 -6.02 -8.27
N ALA A 73 -18.10 -7.00 -7.37
CA ALA A 73 -19.30 -7.18 -6.53
C ALA A 73 -19.57 -5.99 -5.59
N MET A 74 -18.54 -5.23 -5.20
CA MET A 74 -18.70 -4.02 -4.38
C MET A 74 -19.32 -2.84 -5.14
N ILE A 75 -19.12 -2.77 -6.46
CA ILE A 75 -19.60 -1.67 -7.32
C ILE A 75 -20.75 -2.07 -8.24
N ASP A 76 -21.17 -3.33 -8.22
CA ASP A 76 -22.30 -3.84 -9.01
C ASP A 76 -23.62 -3.48 -8.32
N HIS A 77 -24.07 -2.24 -8.54
CA HIS A 77 -25.29 -1.70 -7.97
C HIS A 77 -25.90 -0.64 -8.89
N ASP A 78 -27.22 -0.63 -9.04
CA ASP A 78 -27.95 0.25 -9.96
C ASP A 78 -27.75 1.75 -9.72
N LEU A 79 -27.33 2.14 -8.52
CA LEU A 79 -27.03 3.54 -8.15
C LEU A 79 -25.56 3.93 -8.33
N ILE A 80 -24.73 3.02 -8.83
CA ILE A 80 -23.30 3.26 -9.05
C ILE A 80 -23.04 3.21 -10.56
N ASP A 81 -22.62 4.33 -11.12
CA ASP A 81 -22.12 4.41 -12.50
C ASP A 81 -20.59 4.32 -12.50
N VAL A 82 -20.05 3.32 -13.19
CA VAL A 82 -18.60 3.06 -13.25
C VAL A 82 -18.09 3.41 -14.63
N GLN A 83 -17.19 4.38 -14.70
CA GLN A 83 -16.51 4.78 -15.92
C GLN A 83 -15.04 4.34 -15.85
N LEU A 84 -14.70 3.32 -16.64
CA LEU A 84 -13.33 2.84 -16.81
C LEU A 84 -12.59 3.65 -17.88
N ASP A 85 -11.27 3.55 -17.92
CA ASP A 85 -10.40 4.22 -18.89
C ASP A 85 -10.64 5.74 -18.95
N THR A 86 -10.99 6.34 -17.80
CA THR A 86 -11.39 7.74 -17.68
C THR A 86 -10.49 8.44 -16.67
N ASP A 87 -9.72 9.43 -17.11
CA ASP A 87 -8.91 10.26 -16.22
C ASP A 87 -9.79 11.37 -15.61
N TRP A 88 -9.74 11.50 -14.28
CA TRP A 88 -10.45 12.55 -13.56
C TRP A 88 -10.20 13.95 -14.11
N PHE A 89 -8.95 14.25 -14.48
CA PHE A 89 -8.58 15.58 -14.96
C PHE A 89 -9.16 15.93 -16.33
N ASP A 90 -9.50 14.93 -17.14
CA ASP A 90 -10.14 15.14 -18.44
C ASP A 90 -11.64 15.42 -18.30
N VAL A 91 -12.29 14.87 -17.28
CA VAL A 91 -13.75 14.90 -17.13
C VAL A 91 -14.25 15.75 -15.97
N ARG A 92 -13.37 16.19 -15.06
CA ARG A 92 -13.76 16.87 -13.81
C ARG A 92 -14.63 18.12 -14.02
N ALA A 93 -14.35 18.91 -15.06
CA ALA A 93 -15.10 20.13 -15.34
C ALA A 93 -16.58 19.82 -15.67
N ASP A 94 -16.81 18.85 -16.52
CA ASP A 94 -18.15 18.45 -16.94
C ASP A 94 -18.91 17.76 -15.79
N ILE A 95 -18.24 16.88 -15.05
CA ILE A 95 -18.84 16.20 -13.89
C ILE A 95 -19.22 17.21 -12.81
N ARG A 96 -18.33 18.18 -12.50
CA ARG A 96 -18.63 19.23 -11.53
C ARG A 96 -19.75 20.15 -11.98
N ALA A 97 -19.80 20.52 -13.26
CA ALA A 97 -20.87 21.34 -13.82
C ALA A 97 -22.24 20.63 -13.76
N ALA A 98 -22.27 19.33 -13.99
CA ALA A 98 -23.47 18.52 -13.90
C ALA A 98 -23.92 18.24 -12.45
N ASN A 99 -22.99 18.26 -11.48
CA ASN A 99 -23.24 17.92 -10.08
C ASN A 99 -22.57 18.92 -9.13
N PRO A 100 -23.01 20.19 -9.11
CA PRO A 100 -22.32 21.27 -8.38
C PRO A 100 -22.27 21.07 -6.86
N ASP A 101 -23.26 20.39 -6.30
CA ASP A 101 -23.38 20.15 -4.84
C ASP A 101 -22.86 18.78 -4.40
N ALA A 102 -22.37 17.96 -5.33
CA ALA A 102 -21.89 16.64 -4.98
C ALA A 102 -20.44 16.68 -4.46
N PRO A 103 -20.13 16.11 -3.29
CA PRO A 103 -18.76 15.99 -2.82
C PRO A 103 -17.98 15.03 -3.71
N VAL A 104 -16.67 15.29 -3.86
CA VAL A 104 -15.73 14.44 -4.57
C VAL A 104 -14.83 13.73 -3.56
N VAL A 105 -14.62 12.43 -3.73
CA VAL A 105 -13.59 11.67 -3.02
C VAL A 105 -12.49 11.32 -4.01
N TYR A 106 -11.39 12.06 -3.95
CA TYR A 106 -10.23 11.83 -4.81
C TYR A 106 -9.25 10.84 -4.15
N THR A 107 -8.94 9.75 -4.83
CA THR A 107 -8.03 8.71 -4.33
C THR A 107 -6.76 8.53 -5.15
N GLY A 108 -6.55 9.34 -6.18
CA GLY A 108 -5.32 9.40 -6.97
C GLY A 108 -4.17 10.09 -6.23
N PRO A 109 -2.97 10.20 -6.87
CA PRO A 109 -1.81 10.85 -6.25
C PRO A 109 -2.10 12.30 -5.84
N LEU A 110 -1.78 12.62 -4.57
CA LEU A 110 -2.09 13.92 -3.97
C LEU A 110 -1.39 15.09 -4.69
N ASP A 111 -0.13 14.92 -5.01
CA ASP A 111 0.69 15.92 -5.71
C ASP A 111 0.20 16.15 -7.15
N ARG A 112 -0.27 15.11 -7.84
CA ARG A 112 -0.89 15.22 -9.16
C ARG A 112 -2.15 16.06 -9.15
N TYR A 113 -2.98 15.95 -8.09
CA TYR A 113 -4.19 16.75 -7.98
C TYR A 113 -3.89 18.27 -8.04
N PHE A 114 -2.78 18.69 -7.47
CA PHE A 114 -2.30 20.08 -7.43
C PHE A 114 -1.24 20.40 -8.50
N ASP A 115 -1.21 19.62 -9.58
CA ASP A 115 -0.29 19.83 -10.71
C ASP A 115 1.17 19.96 -10.28
N TYR A 116 1.56 19.16 -9.26
CA TYR A 116 2.92 19.13 -8.70
C TYR A 116 3.45 20.49 -8.19
N SER A 117 2.57 21.44 -7.88
CA SER A 117 2.90 22.83 -7.54
C SER A 117 3.84 22.99 -6.34
N ALA A 118 3.85 22.07 -5.38
CA ALA A 118 4.77 22.06 -4.24
C ALA A 118 5.94 21.07 -4.40
N GLY A 119 6.05 20.42 -5.55
CA GLY A 119 7.03 19.36 -5.86
C GLY A 119 6.44 17.97 -5.90
N ARG A 120 7.18 17.00 -6.44
CA ARG A 120 6.76 15.60 -6.50
C ARG A 120 7.02 14.89 -5.19
N LEU A 121 6.08 14.09 -4.74
CA LEU A 121 6.25 13.19 -3.60
C LEU A 121 6.99 11.92 -4.05
N GLY A 122 7.93 11.46 -3.22
CA GLY A 122 8.76 10.31 -3.54
C GLY A 122 8.03 8.98 -3.35
N TRP A 123 8.08 8.13 -4.36
CA TRP A 123 7.48 6.80 -4.34
C TRP A 123 8.48 5.71 -4.72
N ARG A 124 8.26 4.52 -4.18
CA ARG A 124 8.84 3.28 -4.70
C ARG A 124 7.86 2.67 -5.69
N THR A 125 8.40 2.10 -6.76
CA THR A 125 7.68 1.23 -7.69
C THR A 125 8.24 -0.18 -7.68
N LEU A 126 7.56 -1.10 -8.35
CA LEU A 126 7.92 -2.50 -8.44
C LEU A 126 7.96 -2.94 -9.91
N ASP A 127 9.04 -3.63 -10.28
CA ASP A 127 9.09 -4.38 -11.52
C ASP A 127 8.87 -5.87 -11.23
N PHE A 128 8.20 -6.55 -12.13
CA PHE A 128 7.86 -7.95 -12.00
C PHE A 128 8.39 -8.76 -13.17
N ASP A 129 9.09 -9.87 -12.84
CA ASP A 129 9.54 -10.86 -13.82
C ASP A 129 8.77 -12.16 -13.60
N VAL A 130 7.96 -12.54 -14.57
CA VAL A 130 7.08 -13.72 -14.51
C VAL A 130 7.66 -14.85 -15.33
N GLU A 131 7.93 -15.99 -14.69
CA GLU A 131 8.51 -17.16 -15.30
C GLU A 131 7.62 -18.39 -15.15
N VAL A 132 7.58 -19.23 -16.18
CA VAL A 132 7.01 -20.58 -16.12
C VAL A 132 8.16 -21.58 -15.99
N LEU A 133 8.24 -22.26 -14.85
CA LEU A 133 9.28 -23.24 -14.58
C LEU A 133 8.81 -24.68 -14.89
N PRO A 134 9.66 -25.54 -15.48
CA PRO A 134 9.32 -26.92 -15.80
C PRO A 134 9.47 -27.85 -14.56
N ILE A 135 8.95 -27.41 -13.41
CA ILE A 135 8.90 -28.17 -12.16
C ILE A 135 7.55 -27.93 -11.49
N GLY A 136 7.04 -28.92 -10.77
CA GLY A 136 5.70 -28.85 -10.18
C GLY A 136 5.58 -27.93 -8.97
N ASP A 137 6.68 -27.67 -8.28
CA ASP A 137 6.74 -26.81 -7.09
C ASP A 137 8.17 -26.24 -6.98
N PHE A 138 8.29 -24.95 -6.79
CA PHE A 138 9.60 -24.27 -6.73
C PHE A 138 10.05 -23.99 -5.29
N GLN A 139 9.18 -23.40 -4.47
CA GLN A 139 9.56 -22.91 -3.14
C GLN A 139 8.68 -23.44 -2.01
N GLY A 140 7.60 -24.18 -2.29
CA GLY A 140 6.74 -24.79 -1.27
C GLY A 140 5.89 -23.79 -0.48
N THR A 141 5.86 -22.53 -0.85
CA THR A 141 5.11 -21.45 -0.18
C THR A 141 4.69 -20.38 -1.16
N ALA A 142 3.64 -19.62 -0.82
CA ALA A 142 3.10 -18.58 -1.68
C ALA A 142 4.09 -17.41 -1.88
N VAL A 143 4.80 -17.02 -0.83
CA VAL A 143 5.74 -15.90 -0.85
C VAL A 143 6.99 -16.25 -0.05
N MET A 144 8.16 -16.03 -0.65
CA MET A 144 9.44 -16.10 0.04
C MET A 144 10.20 -14.80 -0.16
N ASN A 145 10.67 -14.21 0.93
CA ASN A 145 11.54 -13.04 0.90
C ASN A 145 13.01 -13.48 0.80
N TYR A 146 13.77 -12.77 -0.01
CA TYR A 146 15.21 -13.00 -0.21
C TYR A 146 15.99 -11.86 0.45
N ASN A 147 16.65 -12.17 1.56
CA ASN A 147 17.31 -11.16 2.40
C ASN A 147 18.75 -10.87 1.96
N ASP A 148 19.40 -11.79 1.24
CA ASP A 148 20.80 -11.67 0.88
C ASP A 148 21.06 -10.51 -0.11
N ALA A 149 22.11 -9.76 0.09
CA ALA A 149 22.42 -8.57 -0.71
C ALA A 149 22.80 -8.87 -2.16
N ASP A 150 23.32 -10.08 -2.44
CA ASP A 150 23.71 -10.55 -3.77
C ASP A 150 22.52 -11.05 -4.61
N VAL A 151 21.34 -11.23 -3.99
CA VAL A 151 20.10 -11.56 -4.70
C VAL A 151 19.39 -10.26 -5.08
N PRO A 152 19.18 -9.97 -6.39
CA PRO A 152 18.70 -8.65 -6.82
C PRO A 152 17.20 -8.40 -6.57
N TYR A 153 16.37 -9.44 -6.48
CA TYR A 153 14.95 -9.32 -6.17
C TYR A 153 14.67 -9.39 -4.67
N THR A 154 13.56 -8.82 -4.26
CA THR A 154 13.15 -8.75 -2.84
C THR A 154 12.39 -9.99 -2.42
N ARG A 155 11.60 -10.56 -3.34
CA ARG A 155 10.79 -11.76 -3.07
C ARG A 155 10.43 -12.50 -4.34
N ILE A 156 10.01 -13.75 -4.15
CA ILE A 156 9.36 -14.57 -5.18
C ILE A 156 7.96 -14.92 -4.72
N HIS A 157 7.00 -14.75 -5.60
CA HIS A 157 5.64 -15.26 -5.46
C HIS A 157 5.52 -16.56 -6.27
N GLU A 158 4.97 -17.62 -5.68
CA GLU A 158 4.57 -18.83 -6.39
C GLU A 158 3.06 -19.01 -6.31
N PHE A 159 2.36 -18.72 -7.39
CA PHE A 159 0.91 -18.49 -7.39
C PHE A 159 0.08 -19.69 -6.98
N ARG A 160 0.55 -20.93 -7.22
CA ARG A 160 -0.18 -22.16 -6.85
C ARG A 160 -0.46 -22.29 -5.36
N HIS A 161 0.36 -21.67 -4.51
CA HIS A 161 0.23 -21.75 -3.06
C HIS A 161 -0.71 -20.71 -2.45
N PHE A 162 -1.17 -19.71 -3.22
CA PHE A 162 -2.18 -18.75 -2.75
C PHE A 162 -3.57 -19.37 -2.65
N HIS A 163 -3.84 -20.41 -3.44
CA HIS A 163 -5.12 -21.10 -3.53
C HIS A 163 -4.94 -22.61 -3.39
N PRO A 164 -4.59 -23.11 -2.18
CA PRO A 164 -4.36 -24.54 -1.96
C PRO A 164 -5.60 -25.41 -2.20
N GLU A 165 -6.81 -24.83 -2.11
CA GLU A 165 -8.08 -25.48 -2.44
C GLU A 165 -8.22 -25.83 -3.94
N ARG A 166 -7.33 -25.29 -4.78
CA ARG A 166 -7.27 -25.55 -6.24
C ARG A 166 -6.11 -26.45 -6.63
N ALA A 167 -5.44 -27.11 -5.68
CA ALA A 167 -4.21 -27.86 -5.92
C ALA A 167 -4.36 -28.97 -6.97
N ASP A 168 -5.54 -29.55 -7.09
CA ASP A 168 -5.87 -30.57 -8.08
C ASP A 168 -5.99 -30.03 -9.51
N ARG A 169 -6.19 -28.74 -9.68
CA ARG A 169 -6.30 -28.04 -10.98
C ARG A 169 -4.95 -27.57 -11.53
N TYR A 170 -3.92 -27.49 -10.69
CA TYR A 170 -2.61 -27.01 -11.12
C TYR A 170 -1.82 -28.12 -11.84
N PRO A 171 -1.05 -27.77 -12.89
CA PRO A 171 -0.11 -28.71 -13.52
C PRO A 171 0.87 -29.28 -12.49
N LYS A 172 1.18 -30.58 -12.62
CA LYS A 172 2.13 -31.26 -11.73
C LYS A 172 3.59 -31.14 -12.16
N ASP A 173 3.81 -30.75 -13.41
CA ASP A 173 5.10 -30.69 -14.07
C ASP A 173 5.62 -29.26 -14.30
N LYS A 174 4.84 -28.24 -13.94
CA LYS A 174 5.22 -26.84 -14.09
C LYS A 174 4.56 -25.94 -13.05
N THR A 175 5.20 -24.83 -12.74
CA THR A 175 4.67 -23.77 -11.87
C THR A 175 4.97 -22.39 -12.45
N VAL A 176 4.24 -21.38 -11.98
CA VAL A 176 4.46 -19.98 -12.32
C VAL A 176 5.01 -19.28 -11.09
N ILE A 177 6.15 -18.62 -11.28
CA ILE A 177 6.73 -17.73 -10.26
C ILE A 177 6.76 -16.30 -10.75
N MET A 178 6.81 -15.35 -9.82
CA MET A 178 7.01 -13.93 -10.10
C MET A 178 8.05 -13.36 -9.15
N LYS A 179 9.16 -12.88 -9.70
CA LYS A 179 10.20 -12.16 -8.96
C LYS A 179 9.83 -10.69 -8.87
N GLU A 180 10.00 -10.09 -7.70
CA GLU A 180 9.68 -8.69 -7.42
C GLU A 180 10.97 -7.90 -7.21
N TYR A 181 11.13 -6.82 -7.98
CA TYR A 181 12.24 -5.89 -7.89
C TYR A 181 11.71 -4.52 -7.45
N SER A 182 12.33 -3.93 -6.43
CA SER A 182 11.94 -2.60 -5.95
C SER A 182 12.92 -1.53 -6.44
N ARG A 183 12.41 -0.43 -6.97
CA ARG A 183 13.18 0.74 -7.39
C ARG A 183 12.48 2.06 -7.07
N PHE A 184 13.15 3.18 -7.23
CA PHE A 184 12.50 4.48 -7.18
C PHE A 184 11.55 4.64 -8.36
N ALA A 185 10.36 5.20 -8.09
CA ALA A 185 9.41 5.50 -9.15
C ALA A 185 9.89 6.69 -10.00
N GLU A 186 9.78 6.55 -11.30
CA GLU A 186 9.91 7.63 -12.27
C GLU A 186 8.53 8.25 -12.57
N GLU A 187 8.48 9.24 -13.45
CA GLU A 187 7.27 10.04 -13.68
C GLU A 187 6.05 9.25 -14.12
N ASP A 188 6.27 8.25 -14.98
CA ASP A 188 5.21 7.42 -15.58
C ASP A 188 4.95 6.11 -14.83
N ASP A 189 5.65 5.88 -13.72
CA ASP A 189 5.51 4.66 -12.95
C ASP A 189 4.32 4.70 -12.00
N GLU A 190 3.73 3.51 -11.76
CA GLU A 190 2.75 3.35 -10.69
C GLU A 190 3.40 3.52 -9.30
N PRO A 191 2.83 4.37 -8.43
CA PRO A 191 3.32 4.58 -7.07
C PRO A 191 2.86 3.45 -6.13
N TYR A 192 3.79 2.60 -5.66
CA TYR A 192 3.49 1.51 -4.74
C TYR A 192 3.67 1.89 -3.27
N TYR A 193 4.83 2.45 -2.90
CA TYR A 193 5.15 2.74 -1.49
C TYR A 193 5.67 4.16 -1.31
N PRO A 194 5.07 4.97 -0.41
CA PRO A 194 5.58 6.31 -0.10
C PRO A 194 6.93 6.20 0.62
N ILE A 195 7.95 6.95 0.16
CA ILE A 195 9.30 6.91 0.73
C ILE A 195 9.32 7.65 2.07
N ASN A 196 8.63 8.77 2.15
CA ASN A 196 8.42 9.52 3.39
C ASN A 196 9.70 10.11 4.00
N THR A 197 10.61 10.59 3.15
CA THR A 197 11.83 11.30 3.56
C THR A 197 11.48 12.59 4.32
N PRO A 198 12.45 13.23 5.00
CA PRO A 198 12.24 14.57 5.57
C PRO A 198 11.78 15.61 4.55
N GLU A 199 12.25 15.52 3.29
CA GLU A 199 11.82 16.39 2.20
C GLU A 199 10.38 16.10 1.77
N ASP A 200 10.03 14.83 1.57
CA ASP A 200 8.65 14.42 1.27
C ASP A 200 7.67 14.94 2.31
N ARG A 201 8.07 14.92 3.59
CA ARG A 201 7.20 15.42 4.67
C ARG A 201 6.93 16.93 4.59
N LYS A 202 7.90 17.72 4.11
CA LYS A 202 7.70 19.16 3.88
C LYS A 202 6.75 19.41 2.71
N ILE A 203 6.97 18.69 1.59
CA ILE A 203 6.11 18.74 0.41
C ILE A 203 4.68 18.30 0.79
N LEU A 204 4.55 17.20 1.53
CA LEU A 204 3.27 16.69 2.02
C LEU A 204 2.54 17.69 2.92
N ALA A 205 3.27 18.40 3.79
CA ALA A 205 2.67 19.44 4.64
C ALA A 205 2.04 20.56 3.81
N ALA A 206 2.72 21.02 2.76
CA ALA A 206 2.19 22.03 1.84
C ALA A 206 0.92 21.51 1.12
N TYR A 207 0.95 20.27 0.62
CA TYR A 207 -0.24 19.69 -0.03
C TYR A 207 -1.40 19.47 0.94
N ARG A 208 -1.16 19.16 2.21
CA ARG A 208 -2.22 19.05 3.21
C ARG A 208 -2.93 20.39 3.47
N GLU A 209 -2.20 21.49 3.43
CA GLU A 209 -2.80 22.83 3.54
C GLU A 209 -3.66 23.13 2.31
N LEU A 210 -3.16 22.84 1.10
CA LEU A 210 -3.94 23.00 -0.14
C LEU A 210 -5.17 22.09 -0.14
N ALA A 211 -5.03 20.83 0.26
CA ALA A 211 -6.14 19.89 0.36
C ALA A 211 -7.21 20.34 1.36
N ALA A 212 -6.82 20.95 2.47
CA ALA A 212 -7.78 21.51 3.44
C ALA A 212 -8.57 22.69 2.85
N GLN A 213 -7.91 23.55 2.06
CA GLN A 213 -8.56 24.64 1.34
C GLN A 213 -9.52 24.11 0.27
N GLU A 214 -9.10 23.12 -0.51
CA GLU A 214 -9.91 22.48 -1.54
C GLU A 214 -11.15 21.80 -0.94
N THR A 215 -11.00 21.12 0.22
CA THR A 215 -12.14 20.53 0.93
C THR A 215 -13.13 21.61 1.36
N ALA A 216 -12.65 22.74 1.86
CA ALA A 216 -13.52 23.82 2.35
C ALA A 216 -14.24 24.58 1.23
N ASN A 217 -13.57 24.78 0.10
CA ASN A 217 -14.06 25.62 -1.01
C ASN A 217 -14.82 24.80 -2.06
N ASP A 218 -14.28 23.62 -2.41
CA ASP A 218 -14.74 22.84 -3.55
C ASP A 218 -15.24 21.43 -3.18
N GLN A 219 -15.42 21.15 -1.89
CA GLN A 219 -15.98 19.91 -1.37
C GLN A 219 -15.26 18.64 -1.84
N VAL A 220 -13.91 18.70 -1.92
CA VAL A 220 -13.08 17.56 -2.29
C VAL A 220 -12.45 16.95 -1.05
N LEU A 221 -12.69 15.67 -0.82
CA LEU A 221 -12.02 14.85 0.20
C LEU A 221 -10.91 14.02 -0.45
N PHE A 222 -9.77 13.95 0.23
CA PHE A 222 -8.63 13.14 -0.21
C PHE A 222 -8.55 11.86 0.60
N GLY A 223 -8.57 10.71 -0.06
CA GLY A 223 -8.60 9.40 0.56
C GLY A 223 -7.69 8.39 -0.10
N GLY A 224 -7.62 7.21 0.51
CA GLY A 224 -6.80 6.12 0.00
C GLY A 224 -5.30 6.34 0.18
N ARG A 225 -4.52 5.37 -0.30
CA ARG A 225 -3.06 5.35 -0.14
C ARG A 225 -2.39 6.51 -0.88
N LEU A 226 -2.81 6.77 -2.12
CA LEU A 226 -2.21 7.79 -2.98
C LEU A 226 -2.68 9.20 -2.57
N GLY A 227 -3.97 9.38 -2.34
CA GLY A 227 -4.56 10.68 -1.98
C GLY A 227 -4.18 11.19 -0.59
N THR A 228 -3.60 10.33 0.27
CA THR A 228 -3.13 10.72 1.60
C THR A 228 -1.62 10.57 1.80
N TYR A 229 -0.91 10.05 0.79
CA TYR A 229 0.52 9.72 0.86
C TYR A 229 0.84 8.88 2.10
N GLN A 230 0.10 7.81 2.33
CA GLN A 230 0.25 6.94 3.48
C GLN A 230 0.47 5.49 3.07
N TYR A 231 1.29 4.78 3.83
CA TYR A 231 1.41 3.34 3.69
C TYR A 231 0.20 2.68 4.37
N LEU A 232 -0.76 2.24 3.57
CA LEU A 232 -1.96 1.56 4.04
C LEU A 232 -1.97 0.13 3.50
N ASP A 233 -2.12 -0.85 4.36
CA ASP A 233 -2.50 -2.20 3.95
C ASP A 233 -3.98 -2.19 3.53
N MET A 234 -4.45 -3.23 2.81
CA MET A 234 -5.81 -3.25 2.23
C MET A 234 -6.91 -3.02 3.27
N HIS A 235 -6.82 -3.71 4.41
CA HIS A 235 -7.79 -3.55 5.51
C HIS A 235 -7.77 -2.13 6.10
N MET A 236 -6.59 -1.51 6.16
CA MET A 236 -6.45 -0.11 6.62
C MET A 236 -7.05 0.88 5.62
N ALA A 237 -6.88 0.63 4.32
CA ALA A 237 -7.49 1.45 3.27
C ALA A 237 -9.02 1.40 3.34
N ILE A 238 -9.59 0.20 3.51
CA ILE A 238 -11.04 0.00 3.69
C ILE A 238 -11.52 0.70 4.97
N ALA A 239 -10.84 0.49 6.11
CA ALA A 239 -11.19 1.15 7.37
C ALA A 239 -11.13 2.68 7.26
N SER A 240 -10.12 3.22 6.55
CA SER A 240 -10.00 4.65 6.28
C SER A 240 -11.16 5.19 5.44
N ALA A 241 -11.60 4.44 4.42
CA ALA A 241 -12.74 4.82 3.59
C ALA A 241 -14.04 4.81 4.39
N LEU A 242 -14.31 3.77 5.18
CA LEU A 242 -15.48 3.70 6.05
C LEU A 242 -15.50 4.84 7.10
N THR A 243 -14.34 5.10 7.72
CA THR A 243 -14.21 6.22 8.67
C THR A 243 -14.47 7.57 8.01
N MET A 244 -14.00 7.77 6.77
CA MET A 244 -14.29 8.99 6.00
C MET A 244 -15.79 9.11 5.71
N PHE A 245 -16.43 8.03 5.31
CA PHE A 245 -17.86 8.00 5.07
C PHE A 245 -18.65 8.38 6.33
N ASP A 246 -18.38 7.71 7.45
CA ASP A 246 -19.12 7.92 8.70
C ASP A 246 -18.91 9.34 9.28
N ASN A 247 -17.68 9.87 9.22
CA ASN A 247 -17.33 11.12 9.87
C ASN A 247 -17.47 12.38 8.99
N ASN A 248 -17.55 12.22 7.67
CA ASN A 248 -17.67 13.34 6.73
C ASN A 248 -18.92 13.25 5.86
N LEU A 249 -19.08 12.17 5.10
CA LEU A 249 -20.14 12.10 4.10
C LEU A 249 -21.51 11.90 4.75
N THR A 250 -21.64 11.07 5.77
CA THR A 250 -22.91 10.88 6.48
C THR A 250 -23.40 12.19 7.12
N PRO A 251 -22.63 12.90 7.95
CA PRO A 251 -23.08 14.19 8.50
C PRO A 251 -23.32 15.27 7.44
N TYR A 252 -22.55 15.26 6.36
CA TYR A 252 -22.77 16.19 5.24
C TYR A 252 -24.16 16.04 4.65
N TRP A 253 -24.59 14.80 4.36
CA TRP A 253 -25.90 14.55 3.75
C TRP A 253 -27.07 14.57 4.73
N THR A 254 -26.87 14.14 5.98
CA THR A 254 -27.96 14.01 6.95
C THR A 254 -28.19 15.25 7.79
N GLU A 255 -27.15 16.05 8.02
CA GLU A 255 -27.15 17.18 8.96
C GLU A 255 -26.76 18.51 8.30
N GLY A 256 -26.33 18.50 7.04
CA GLY A 256 -25.79 19.67 6.36
C GLY A 256 -24.43 20.14 6.96
N ALA A 257 -23.70 19.24 7.62
CA ALA A 257 -22.43 19.57 8.22
C ALA A 257 -21.37 19.82 7.13
N PRO A 258 -20.44 20.78 7.32
CA PRO A 258 -19.37 21.00 6.36
C PRO A 258 -18.41 19.80 6.33
N LEU A 259 -17.87 19.52 5.15
CA LEU A 259 -16.79 18.52 5.01
C LEU A 259 -15.53 18.98 5.72
N LYS A 260 -14.82 18.04 6.34
CA LYS A 260 -13.57 18.30 7.07
C LYS A 260 -12.42 17.53 6.42
N GLY A 261 -11.40 18.23 5.96
CA GLY A 261 -10.17 17.63 5.47
C GLY A 261 -9.42 16.85 6.56
N LYS A 262 -8.71 15.80 6.16
CA LYS A 262 -7.83 15.04 7.06
C LYS A 262 -6.70 15.96 7.56
N GLY A 263 -6.67 16.27 8.85
CA GLY A 263 -5.66 17.16 9.47
C GLY A 263 -6.25 18.29 10.32
N GLN A 264 -7.56 18.38 10.43
CA GLN A 264 -8.25 19.35 11.32
C GLN A 264 -8.67 18.72 12.68
N HIS A 265 -7.88 17.73 13.16
CA HIS A 265 -8.04 17.13 14.48
C HIS A 265 -6.86 17.45 15.37
#